data_0fecfc7de54c4159f96e534805919f4c
#
_entry.id   0fecfc7de54c4159f96e534805919f4c
#
_cell.length_a   1.000
_cell.length_b   1.000
_cell.length_c   1.000
_cell.angle_alpha   90.00
_cell.angle_beta   90.00
_cell.angle_gamma   90.00
#
_symmetry.space_group_name_H-M   'P 1'
#
loop_
_entity.id
_entity.type
_entity.pdbx_description
1 polymer ?
#
loop_
_entity_poly.entity_id
_entity_poly.type
_entity_poly.pdbx_seq_one_letter_code
_entity_poly.pdbx_strand_id
1 'polypeptide(L)'
;KFLDQGKGRSNLTIMANCQVRRLALEGTRVRGVVIEKGGREVIIPAEREVLLTSGAICSPQLLMLSGIGPAEHLRSLGIKPVIDSAGVGSNLQDHLDCAIRLEASQPITLTPYLGLIRGGLAGARYMFRGTGPATSQGVEAGAFWGPDKHSQWPEWQAHLIVALRNPPPGERVPHGFGIRACQLRPKSRGTLRLRSANPLDMPAIDPRFLSDESDFVSMQEGVRQMCDIIDQPALQKLIKRKLDPDAFKSPES
;
A
#
# COMPACT_ATOMS: atom_id res chain seq x y z
N LYS A 1 -19.15 -4.97 3.73
CA LYS A 1 -20.25 -4.44 2.88
C LYS A 1 -20.68 -5.46 1.80
N PHE A 2 -19.76 -6.01 0.95
CA PHE A 2 -20.13 -7.03 -0.06
C PHE A 2 -20.56 -8.35 0.60
N LEU A 3 -19.82 -8.83 1.60
CA LEU A 3 -20.17 -10.04 2.34
C LEU A 3 -21.49 -9.91 3.11
N ASP A 4 -21.86 -8.71 3.55
CA ASP A 4 -23.12 -8.50 4.26
C ASP A 4 -24.34 -8.80 3.41
N GLN A 5 -24.25 -8.59 2.10
CA GLN A 5 -25.30 -8.94 1.13
C GLN A 5 -25.43 -10.45 0.92
N GLY A 6 -24.38 -11.20 1.23
CA GLY A 6 -24.35 -12.66 1.14
C GLY A 6 -24.70 -13.40 2.43
N LYS A 7 -24.77 -12.69 3.58
CA LYS A 7 -25.10 -13.33 4.86
C LYS A 7 -26.48 -14.01 4.80
N GLY A 8 -26.53 -15.23 5.29
CA GLY A 8 -27.76 -16.04 5.29
C GLY A 8 -28.03 -16.83 4.02
N ARG A 9 -27.19 -16.74 2.98
CA ARG A 9 -27.32 -17.59 1.79
C ARG A 9 -26.80 -18.99 2.10
N SER A 10 -27.63 -20.02 1.83
CA SER A 10 -27.29 -21.42 2.10
C SER A 10 -26.12 -21.94 1.23
N ASN A 11 -25.87 -21.30 0.10
CA ASN A 11 -24.80 -21.64 -0.84
C ASN A 11 -23.49 -20.87 -0.60
N LEU A 12 -23.36 -20.09 0.50
CA LEU A 12 -22.15 -19.36 0.85
C LEU A 12 -21.62 -19.82 2.21
N THR A 13 -20.42 -20.37 2.22
CA THR A 13 -19.69 -20.70 3.44
C THR A 13 -18.49 -19.78 3.60
N ILE A 14 -18.41 -19.04 4.71
CA ILE A 14 -17.27 -18.18 5.05
C ILE A 14 -16.45 -18.87 6.12
N MET A 15 -15.20 -19.17 5.82
CA MET A 15 -14.25 -19.78 6.75
C MET A 15 -13.23 -18.71 7.18
N ALA A 16 -13.46 -18.10 8.34
CA ALA A 16 -12.51 -17.15 8.94
C ALA A 16 -11.39 -17.91 9.67
N ASN A 17 -10.25 -17.21 9.92
CA ASN A 17 -9.09 -17.77 10.61
C ASN A 17 -8.56 -19.07 9.97
N CYS A 18 -8.62 -19.13 8.65
CA CYS A 18 -8.17 -20.24 7.82
C CYS A 18 -7.02 -19.80 6.93
N GLN A 19 -5.81 -20.26 7.23
CA GLN A 19 -4.64 -20.00 6.39
C GLN A 19 -4.62 -21.00 5.24
N VAL A 20 -4.71 -20.51 4.01
CA VAL A 20 -4.47 -21.32 2.81
C VAL A 20 -2.96 -21.50 2.65
N ARG A 21 -2.50 -22.76 2.60
CA ARG A 21 -1.09 -23.13 2.52
C ARG A 21 -0.61 -23.26 1.08
N ARG A 22 -1.40 -23.91 0.24
CA ARG A 22 -1.14 -24.16 -1.18
C ARG A 22 -2.40 -24.59 -1.91
N LEU A 23 -2.35 -24.62 -3.22
CA LEU A 23 -3.35 -25.25 -4.04
C LEU A 23 -3.18 -26.78 -4.00
N ALA A 24 -4.27 -27.52 -4.02
CA ALA A 24 -4.26 -28.97 -4.22
C ALA A 24 -4.28 -29.22 -5.73
N LEU A 25 -3.18 -29.75 -6.27
CA LEU A 25 -2.99 -30.00 -7.70
C LEU A 25 -2.99 -31.49 -7.99
N GLU A 26 -3.62 -31.89 -9.09
CA GLU A 26 -3.50 -33.19 -9.73
C GLU A 26 -2.97 -32.96 -11.16
N GLY A 27 -1.71 -33.27 -11.40
CA GLY A 27 -1.01 -32.78 -12.59
C GLY A 27 -1.04 -31.25 -12.63
N THR A 28 -1.61 -30.67 -13.68
CA THR A 28 -1.79 -29.21 -13.84
C THR A 28 -3.19 -28.72 -13.47
N ARG A 29 -4.06 -29.63 -13.03
CA ARG A 29 -5.44 -29.28 -12.65
C ARG A 29 -5.56 -28.98 -11.17
N VAL A 30 -6.17 -27.82 -10.84
CA VAL A 30 -6.51 -27.48 -9.46
C VAL A 30 -7.73 -28.28 -9.01
N ARG A 31 -7.59 -29.00 -7.88
CA ARG A 31 -8.65 -29.81 -7.26
C ARG A 31 -9.22 -29.18 -6.00
N GLY A 32 -8.61 -28.12 -5.51
CA GLY A 32 -9.02 -27.45 -4.29
C GLY A 32 -7.91 -26.65 -3.67
N VAL A 33 -8.06 -26.35 -2.38
CA VAL A 33 -7.05 -25.64 -1.58
C VAL A 33 -6.69 -26.47 -0.35
N VAL A 34 -5.43 -26.41 0.05
CA VAL A 34 -4.95 -26.99 1.31
C VAL A 34 -4.94 -25.87 2.34
N ILE A 35 -5.67 -26.09 3.42
CA ILE A 35 -5.72 -25.17 4.57
C ILE A 35 -5.10 -25.84 5.80
N GLU A 36 -4.67 -25.02 6.77
CA GLU A 36 -4.38 -25.50 8.09
C GLU A 36 -5.56 -25.28 9.03
N LYS A 37 -5.99 -26.33 9.72
CA LYS A 37 -7.03 -26.28 10.74
C LYS A 37 -6.63 -27.17 11.92
N GLY A 38 -6.45 -26.54 13.09
CA GLY A 38 -6.08 -27.26 14.32
C GLY A 38 -4.74 -28.00 14.21
N GLY A 39 -3.75 -27.41 13.54
CA GLY A 39 -2.41 -27.99 13.37
C GLY A 39 -2.32 -29.11 12.33
N ARG A 40 -3.40 -29.34 11.54
CA ARG A 40 -3.45 -30.37 10.50
C ARG A 40 -3.80 -29.76 9.14
N GLU A 41 -3.20 -30.29 8.10
CA GLU A 41 -3.60 -29.95 6.72
C GLU A 41 -4.92 -30.61 6.39
N VAL A 42 -5.83 -29.85 5.82
CA VAL A 42 -7.15 -30.29 5.34
C VAL A 42 -7.32 -29.77 3.91
N ILE A 43 -7.79 -30.65 3.02
CA ILE A 43 -8.11 -30.26 1.64
C ILE A 43 -9.57 -29.84 1.58
N ILE A 44 -9.82 -28.63 1.10
CA ILE A 44 -11.17 -28.18 0.72
C ILE A 44 -11.28 -28.38 -0.80
N PRO A 45 -12.10 -29.33 -1.24
CA PRO A 45 -12.20 -29.65 -2.66
C PRO A 45 -12.94 -28.55 -3.42
N ALA A 46 -12.59 -28.39 -4.69
CA ALA A 46 -13.28 -27.54 -5.65
C ALA A 46 -13.69 -28.35 -6.87
N GLU A 47 -14.98 -28.41 -7.14
CA GLU A 47 -15.52 -29.17 -8.27
C GLU A 47 -15.34 -28.45 -9.61
N ARG A 48 -15.44 -27.12 -9.59
CA ARG A 48 -15.34 -26.27 -10.79
C ARG A 48 -14.02 -25.53 -10.87
N GLU A 49 -13.80 -24.59 -9.96
CA GLU A 49 -12.64 -23.70 -10.01
C GLU A 49 -12.26 -23.15 -8.63
N VAL A 50 -11.07 -22.61 -8.52
CA VAL A 50 -10.59 -21.84 -7.37
C VAL A 50 -10.29 -20.42 -7.84
N LEU A 51 -10.95 -19.44 -7.24
CA LEU A 51 -10.71 -18.02 -7.50
C LEU A 51 -9.65 -17.49 -6.54
N LEU A 52 -8.50 -17.10 -7.09
CA LEU A 52 -7.39 -16.56 -6.32
C LEU A 52 -7.46 -15.04 -6.27
N THR A 53 -7.87 -14.51 -5.12
CA THR A 53 -8.11 -13.07 -4.90
C THR A 53 -7.34 -12.52 -3.69
N SER A 54 -6.16 -13.08 -3.39
CA SER A 54 -5.36 -12.75 -2.20
C SER A 54 -4.50 -11.49 -2.37
N GLY A 55 -4.69 -10.73 -3.43
CA GLY A 55 -3.97 -9.49 -3.73
C GLY A 55 -2.60 -9.72 -4.37
N ALA A 56 -1.92 -8.60 -4.67
CA ALA A 56 -0.69 -8.59 -5.46
C ALA A 56 0.50 -9.27 -4.77
N ILE A 57 0.46 -9.45 -3.46
CA ILE A 57 1.52 -10.08 -2.67
C ILE A 57 1.22 -11.55 -2.41
N CYS A 58 0.05 -11.85 -1.82
CA CYS A 58 -0.23 -13.21 -1.39
C CYS A 58 -0.65 -14.14 -2.54
N SER A 59 -1.22 -13.61 -3.65
CA SER A 59 -1.59 -14.46 -4.79
C SER A 59 -0.36 -15.09 -5.48
N PRO A 60 0.68 -14.32 -5.88
CA PRO A 60 1.89 -14.94 -6.43
C PRO A 60 2.65 -15.79 -5.40
N GLN A 61 2.63 -15.43 -4.11
CA GLN A 61 3.20 -16.27 -3.06
C GLN A 61 2.52 -17.64 -3.04
N LEU A 62 1.19 -17.68 -3.03
CA LEU A 62 0.42 -18.92 -3.00
C LEU A 62 0.64 -19.76 -4.27
N LEU A 63 0.71 -19.13 -5.44
CA LEU A 63 1.05 -19.84 -6.69
C LEU A 63 2.43 -20.50 -6.59
N MET A 64 3.44 -19.76 -6.15
CA MET A 64 4.81 -20.30 -6.02
C MET A 64 4.88 -21.43 -5.00
N LEU A 65 4.25 -21.30 -3.83
CA LEU A 65 4.13 -22.36 -2.83
C LEU A 65 3.41 -23.60 -3.36
N SER A 66 2.62 -23.44 -4.41
CA SER A 66 1.90 -24.53 -5.09
C SER A 66 2.67 -25.14 -6.26
N GLY A 67 3.91 -24.71 -6.49
CA GLY A 67 4.74 -25.17 -7.60
C GLY A 67 4.47 -24.47 -8.93
N ILE A 68 3.77 -23.34 -8.94
CA ILE A 68 3.47 -22.53 -10.13
C ILE A 68 4.29 -21.23 -10.06
N GLY A 69 5.33 -21.12 -10.86
CA GLY A 69 6.23 -19.97 -10.84
C GLY A 69 7.55 -20.24 -11.53
N PRO A 70 8.57 -19.35 -11.36
CA PRO A 70 9.88 -19.54 -11.96
C PRO A 70 10.54 -20.83 -11.47
N ALA A 71 10.71 -21.82 -12.34
CA ALA A 71 11.08 -23.18 -11.97
C ALA A 71 12.43 -23.27 -11.24
N GLU A 72 13.41 -22.48 -11.64
CA GLU A 72 14.74 -22.46 -11.01
C GLU A 72 14.63 -21.94 -9.55
N HIS A 73 13.91 -20.84 -9.34
CA HIS A 73 13.68 -20.29 -8.02
C HIS A 73 12.94 -21.28 -7.12
N LEU A 74 11.90 -21.96 -7.64
CA LEU A 74 11.17 -22.95 -6.86
C LEU A 74 12.06 -24.12 -6.44
N ARG A 75 12.90 -24.64 -7.36
CA ARG A 75 13.86 -25.73 -7.06
C ARG A 75 14.86 -25.31 -5.99
N SER A 76 15.35 -24.06 -6.02
CA SER A 76 16.32 -23.57 -5.02
C SER A 76 15.76 -23.58 -3.58
N LEU A 77 14.41 -23.58 -3.44
CA LEU A 77 13.72 -23.65 -2.16
C LEU A 77 13.17 -25.06 -1.85
N GLY A 78 13.53 -26.07 -2.64
CA GLY A 78 13.02 -27.44 -2.47
C GLY A 78 11.57 -27.63 -2.90
N ILE A 79 10.96 -26.65 -3.59
CA ILE A 79 9.61 -26.75 -4.11
C ILE A 79 9.69 -27.37 -5.51
N LYS A 80 8.95 -28.48 -5.71
CA LYS A 80 8.85 -29.12 -7.03
C LYS A 80 8.03 -28.25 -8.00
N PRO A 81 8.60 -27.77 -9.11
CA PRO A 81 7.83 -27.04 -10.10
C PRO A 81 6.80 -27.95 -10.77
N VAL A 82 5.57 -27.47 -10.86
CA VAL A 82 4.46 -28.10 -11.59
C VAL A 82 4.25 -27.38 -12.92
N ILE A 83 4.27 -26.03 -12.86
CA ILE A 83 4.15 -25.17 -14.04
C ILE A 83 5.27 -24.13 -13.97
N ASP A 84 6.14 -24.13 -14.98
CA ASP A 84 7.14 -23.07 -15.11
C ASP A 84 6.46 -21.80 -15.67
N SER A 85 6.41 -20.77 -14.86
CA SER A 85 5.77 -19.51 -15.19
C SER A 85 6.62 -18.33 -14.66
N ALA A 86 7.51 -17.82 -15.50
CA ALA A 86 8.44 -16.75 -15.17
C ALA A 86 7.74 -15.43 -14.76
N GLY A 87 6.49 -15.24 -15.19
CA GLY A 87 5.69 -14.06 -14.87
C GLY A 87 5.19 -14.01 -13.42
N VAL A 88 5.09 -15.16 -12.74
CA VAL A 88 4.63 -15.20 -11.35
C VAL A 88 5.65 -14.55 -10.43
N GLY A 89 5.21 -13.53 -9.70
CA GLY A 89 6.07 -12.71 -8.85
C GLY A 89 7.01 -11.77 -9.61
N SER A 90 6.77 -11.53 -10.89
CA SER A 90 7.46 -10.52 -11.71
C SER A 90 6.55 -9.33 -12.03
N ASN A 91 7.12 -8.26 -12.60
CA ASN A 91 6.40 -7.04 -12.97
C ASN A 91 5.69 -6.35 -11.80
N LEU A 92 6.20 -6.47 -10.58
CA LEU A 92 5.66 -5.74 -9.43
C LEU A 92 5.75 -4.23 -9.69
N GLN A 93 4.65 -3.54 -9.46
CA GLN A 93 4.53 -2.10 -9.59
C GLN A 93 3.90 -1.55 -8.34
N ASP A 94 4.41 -0.43 -7.85
CA ASP A 94 3.84 0.28 -6.72
C ASP A 94 4.13 1.77 -6.87
N HIS A 95 3.36 2.62 -6.18
CA HIS A 95 3.56 4.05 -6.17
C HIS A 95 4.68 4.43 -5.20
N LEU A 96 5.75 5.05 -5.72
CA LEU A 96 6.70 5.76 -4.87
C LEU A 96 6.08 7.08 -4.45
N ASP A 97 6.13 7.37 -3.15
CA ASP A 97 5.50 8.51 -2.52
C ASP A 97 6.59 9.44 -1.95
N CYS A 98 6.56 10.70 -2.33
CA CYS A 98 7.41 11.77 -1.78
C CYS A 98 6.56 12.70 -0.92
N ALA A 99 6.97 12.95 0.33
CA ALA A 99 6.23 13.74 1.28
C ALA A 99 6.95 15.04 1.64
N ILE A 100 6.24 16.17 1.59
CA ILE A 100 6.66 17.44 2.16
C ILE A 100 5.93 17.65 3.48
N ARG A 101 6.68 17.77 4.58
CA ARG A 101 6.14 17.99 5.92
C ARG A 101 6.20 19.47 6.29
N LEU A 102 5.09 19.98 6.80
CA LEU A 102 4.88 21.41 7.06
C LEU A 102 4.39 21.60 8.50
N GLU A 103 5.08 22.46 9.26
CA GLU A 103 4.56 22.93 10.55
C GLU A 103 3.46 23.96 10.30
N ALA A 104 2.31 23.76 10.93
CA ALA A 104 1.18 24.69 10.80
C ALA A 104 1.38 25.93 11.66
N SER A 105 0.97 27.10 11.14
CA SER A 105 0.97 28.38 11.86
C SER A 105 -0.11 28.44 12.96
N GLN A 106 -1.11 27.55 12.91
CA GLN A 106 -2.25 27.50 13.82
C GLN A 106 -2.52 26.04 14.26
N PRO A 107 -3.18 25.81 15.41
CA PRO A 107 -3.47 24.48 15.93
C PRO A 107 -4.71 23.84 15.26
N ILE A 108 -4.71 23.75 13.93
CA ILE A 108 -5.84 23.31 13.10
C ILE A 108 -5.74 21.85 12.64
N THR A 109 -4.77 21.09 13.12
CA THR A 109 -4.49 19.75 12.61
C THR A 109 -4.88 18.65 13.59
N LEU A 110 -4.93 17.41 13.10
CA LEU A 110 -5.29 16.23 13.90
C LEU A 110 -4.13 15.69 14.74
N THR A 111 -2.93 16.24 14.63
CA THR A 111 -1.72 15.79 15.35
C THR A 111 -1.96 15.52 16.84
N PRO A 112 -2.65 16.40 17.63
CA PRO A 112 -2.86 16.15 19.06
C PRO A 112 -3.75 14.93 19.37
N TYR A 113 -4.57 14.53 18.41
CA TYR A 113 -5.50 13.39 18.56
C TYR A 113 -4.86 12.05 18.21
N LEU A 114 -3.60 12.03 17.77
CA LEU A 114 -2.84 10.79 17.56
C LEU A 114 -2.38 10.16 18.88
N GLY A 115 -2.41 10.92 19.99
CA GLY A 115 -2.08 10.42 21.33
C GLY A 115 -3.24 9.65 21.96
N LEU A 116 -2.91 8.70 22.88
CA LEU A 116 -3.86 7.77 23.46
C LEU A 116 -5.06 8.44 24.15
N ILE A 117 -4.83 9.46 24.99
CA ILE A 117 -5.90 10.10 25.77
C ILE A 117 -6.83 10.92 24.87
N ARG A 118 -6.27 11.85 24.08
CA ARG A 118 -7.08 12.72 23.21
C ARG A 118 -7.71 11.92 22.07
N GLY A 119 -7.01 10.93 21.53
CA GLY A 119 -7.56 10.00 20.55
C GLY A 119 -8.71 9.17 21.11
N GLY A 120 -8.57 8.66 22.32
CA GLY A 120 -9.64 7.93 23.02
C GLY A 120 -10.89 8.78 23.24
N LEU A 121 -10.71 10.03 23.70
CA LEU A 121 -11.84 10.98 23.87
C LEU A 121 -12.50 11.35 22.53
N ALA A 122 -11.71 11.53 21.48
CA ALA A 122 -12.23 11.79 20.14
C ALA A 122 -13.02 10.58 19.59
N GLY A 123 -12.50 9.36 19.82
CA GLY A 123 -13.18 8.11 19.47
C GLY A 123 -14.52 7.94 20.23
N ALA A 124 -14.51 8.17 21.55
CA ALA A 124 -15.72 8.14 22.35
C ALA A 124 -16.76 9.16 21.86
N ARG A 125 -16.33 10.40 21.58
CA ARG A 125 -17.22 11.42 21.01
C ARG A 125 -17.82 10.99 19.67
N TYR A 126 -17.03 10.35 18.82
CA TYR A 126 -17.51 9.81 17.55
C TYR A 126 -18.53 8.70 17.76
N MET A 127 -18.26 7.75 18.66
CA MET A 127 -19.18 6.63 18.96
C MET A 127 -20.53 7.11 19.48
N PHE A 128 -20.55 8.11 20.37
CA PHE A 128 -21.78 8.56 21.00
C PHE A 128 -22.53 9.67 20.23
N ARG A 129 -21.82 10.47 19.43
CA ARG A 129 -22.38 11.65 18.78
C ARG A 129 -22.19 11.72 17.27
N GLY A 130 -21.38 10.82 16.68
CA GLY A 130 -21.05 10.82 15.25
C GLY A 130 -20.27 12.07 14.80
N THR A 131 -19.62 12.80 15.73
CA THR A 131 -18.97 14.08 15.44
C THR A 131 -17.55 14.16 16.03
N GLY A 132 -16.75 15.13 15.55
CA GLY A 132 -15.45 15.44 16.12
C GLY A 132 -14.27 14.93 15.28
N PRO A 133 -13.03 15.03 15.79
CA PRO A 133 -11.83 14.71 15.02
C PRO A 133 -11.77 13.30 14.45
N ALA A 134 -12.44 12.33 15.11
CA ALA A 134 -12.47 10.94 14.65
C ALA A 134 -13.41 10.69 13.45
N THR A 135 -14.11 11.73 12.95
CA THR A 135 -14.84 11.66 11.68
C THR A 135 -13.91 11.75 10.47
N SER A 136 -12.73 12.32 10.65
CA SER A 136 -11.72 12.48 9.61
C SER A 136 -10.93 11.17 9.40
N GLN A 137 -10.65 10.84 8.15
CA GLN A 137 -9.71 9.76 7.78
C GLN A 137 -8.25 10.23 7.80
N GLY A 138 -7.99 11.51 8.08
CA GLY A 138 -6.65 12.11 8.10
C GLY A 138 -6.17 12.58 6.73
N VAL A 139 -6.83 12.21 5.64
CA VAL A 139 -6.61 12.71 4.28
C VAL A 139 -7.81 13.53 3.89
N GLU A 140 -7.66 14.86 3.89
CA GLU A 140 -8.78 15.79 3.73
C GLU A 140 -8.94 16.31 2.30
N ALA A 141 -7.89 16.27 1.50
CA ALA A 141 -7.92 16.68 0.11
C ALA A 141 -6.94 15.85 -0.72
N GLY A 142 -7.22 15.76 -1.99
CA GLY A 142 -6.35 15.14 -2.98
C GLY A 142 -6.40 15.90 -4.30
N ALA A 143 -5.36 15.71 -5.10
CA ALA A 143 -5.28 16.26 -6.44
C ALA A 143 -4.72 15.22 -7.40
N PHE A 144 -5.15 15.30 -8.66
CA PHE A 144 -4.59 14.56 -9.77
C PHE A 144 -4.22 15.56 -10.85
N TRP A 145 -3.00 15.45 -11.40
CA TRP A 145 -2.54 16.34 -12.45
C TRP A 145 -1.54 15.66 -13.37
N GLY A 146 -1.29 16.26 -14.52
CA GLY A 146 -0.34 15.80 -15.54
C GLY A 146 0.73 16.84 -15.80
N PRO A 147 1.71 16.54 -16.67
CA PRO A 147 2.78 17.44 -17.05
C PRO A 147 2.26 18.75 -17.67
N ASP A 148 1.11 18.69 -18.29
CA ASP A 148 0.42 19.86 -18.82
C ASP A 148 -1.12 19.70 -18.73
N LYS A 149 -1.84 20.81 -18.99
CA LYS A 149 -3.31 20.85 -18.93
C LYS A 149 -4.04 20.05 -20.03
N HIS A 150 -3.31 19.55 -21.02
CA HIS A 150 -3.85 18.75 -22.12
C HIS A 150 -3.61 17.25 -21.92
N SER A 151 -2.93 16.88 -20.84
CA SER A 151 -2.69 15.47 -20.51
C SER A 151 -4.00 14.71 -20.38
N GLN A 152 -4.21 13.70 -21.20
CA GLN A 152 -5.42 12.87 -21.17
C GLN A 152 -5.59 12.13 -19.84
N TRP A 153 -4.48 11.76 -19.21
CA TRP A 153 -4.43 11.02 -17.95
C TRP A 153 -3.51 11.72 -16.97
N PRO A 154 -3.87 11.77 -15.69
CA PRO A 154 -2.97 12.30 -14.67
C PRO A 154 -1.71 11.44 -14.56
N GLU A 155 -0.58 12.08 -14.39
CA GLU A 155 0.73 11.46 -14.14
C GLU A 155 0.99 11.34 -12.65
N TRP A 156 0.51 12.32 -11.88
CA TRP A 156 0.75 12.41 -10.45
C TRP A 156 -0.55 12.53 -9.66
N GLN A 157 -0.47 12.06 -8.41
CA GLN A 157 -1.52 12.23 -7.41
C GLN A 157 -0.92 12.84 -6.15
N ALA A 158 -1.63 13.75 -5.51
CA ALA A 158 -1.26 14.22 -4.18
C ALA A 158 -2.36 13.96 -3.15
N HIS A 159 -1.91 13.80 -1.90
CA HIS A 159 -2.76 13.69 -0.73
C HIS A 159 -2.36 14.73 0.31
N LEU A 160 -3.32 15.51 0.80
CA LEU A 160 -3.14 16.40 1.95
C LEU A 160 -3.48 15.61 3.22
N ILE A 161 -2.47 15.37 4.05
CA ILE A 161 -2.60 14.66 5.32
C ILE A 161 -2.51 15.68 6.45
N VAL A 162 -3.58 15.85 7.21
CA VAL A 162 -3.70 16.89 8.25
C VAL A 162 -3.19 16.45 9.63
N ALA A 163 -2.17 15.61 9.64
CA ALA A 163 -1.48 15.18 10.85
C ALA A 163 0.00 14.89 10.57
N LEU A 164 0.85 15.11 11.56
CA LEU A 164 2.25 14.67 11.56
C LEU A 164 2.44 13.57 12.60
N ARG A 165 3.27 12.56 12.29
CA ARG A 165 3.64 11.49 13.22
C ARG A 165 5.10 11.56 13.64
N ASN A 166 5.97 11.83 12.70
CA ASN A 166 7.42 11.78 12.89
C ASN A 166 7.97 13.19 12.88
N PRO A 167 8.26 13.80 14.04
CA PRO A 167 8.93 15.09 14.10
C PRO A 167 10.39 14.96 13.65
N PRO A 168 11.05 16.06 13.34
CA PRO A 168 12.50 16.08 13.23
C PRO A 168 13.15 15.51 14.49
N PRO A 169 14.35 14.90 14.39
CA PRO A 169 15.06 14.37 15.54
C PRO A 169 15.23 15.41 16.66
N GLY A 170 14.88 15.06 17.89
CA GLY A 170 14.98 15.94 19.05
C GLY A 170 13.84 16.93 19.23
N GLU A 171 12.87 16.99 18.32
CA GLU A 171 11.70 17.88 18.42
C GLU A 171 10.45 17.14 18.90
N ARG A 172 9.52 17.89 19.52
CA ARG A 172 8.15 17.40 19.75
C ARG A 172 7.37 17.47 18.44
N VAL A 173 6.41 16.57 18.25
CA VAL A 173 5.51 16.62 17.09
C VAL A 173 4.70 17.89 17.12
N PRO A 174 4.95 18.85 16.22
CA PRO A 174 4.20 20.11 16.17
C PRO A 174 2.81 19.88 15.56
N HIS A 175 1.92 20.87 15.69
CA HIS A 175 0.79 20.94 14.79
C HIS A 175 1.31 21.06 13.36
N GLY A 176 0.84 20.19 12.46
CA GLY A 176 1.34 20.22 11.11
C GLY A 176 0.56 19.29 10.20
N PHE A 177 0.86 19.41 8.93
CA PHE A 177 0.29 18.63 7.86
C PHE A 177 1.36 18.24 6.84
N GLY A 178 1.06 17.28 6.01
CA GLY A 178 1.94 16.86 4.94
C GLY A 178 1.20 16.83 3.62
N ILE A 179 1.89 17.17 2.54
CA ILE A 179 1.42 16.90 1.19
C ILE A 179 2.31 15.81 0.63
N ARG A 180 1.69 14.74 0.14
CA ARG A 180 2.37 13.61 -0.47
C ARG A 180 2.04 13.57 -1.95
N ALA A 181 3.05 13.41 -2.79
CA ALA A 181 2.86 13.19 -4.22
C ALA A 181 3.45 11.85 -4.63
N CYS A 182 2.73 11.12 -5.47
CA CYS A 182 3.21 9.89 -6.07
C CYS A 182 2.99 9.89 -7.58
N GLN A 183 3.90 9.22 -8.29
CA GLN A 183 3.74 8.92 -9.70
C GLN A 183 2.75 7.76 -9.86
N LEU A 184 1.75 7.93 -10.74
CA LEU A 184 0.68 6.95 -10.92
C LEU A 184 1.02 5.79 -11.87
N ARG A 185 1.98 5.99 -12.76
CA ARG A 185 2.35 5.00 -13.78
C ARG A 185 3.86 4.86 -13.89
N PRO A 186 4.53 4.33 -12.84
CA PRO A 186 5.97 4.10 -12.90
C PRO A 186 6.29 3.06 -13.98
N LYS A 187 7.43 3.21 -14.64
CA LYS A 187 7.97 2.23 -15.58
C LYS A 187 8.85 1.19 -14.89
N SER A 188 9.39 1.52 -13.74
CA SER A 188 10.15 0.59 -12.90
C SER A 188 9.36 -0.68 -12.62
N ARG A 189 10.02 -1.83 -12.70
CA ARG A 189 9.41 -3.15 -12.49
C ARG A 189 10.20 -3.93 -11.47
N GLY A 190 9.50 -4.33 -10.43
CA GLY A 190 10.04 -5.10 -9.33
C GLY A 190 9.72 -6.58 -9.36
N THR A 191 10.06 -7.25 -8.29
CA THR A 191 9.84 -8.68 -8.12
C THR A 191 9.33 -9.01 -6.73
N LEU A 192 8.60 -10.13 -6.66
CA LEU A 192 8.23 -10.81 -5.44
C LEU A 192 8.78 -12.24 -5.51
N ARG A 193 9.50 -12.69 -4.49
CA ARG A 193 10.10 -14.02 -4.46
C ARG A 193 9.87 -14.66 -3.09
N LEU A 194 9.71 -15.97 -3.05
CA LEU A 194 9.66 -16.70 -1.78
C LEU A 194 11.03 -16.60 -1.08
N ARG A 195 11.01 -16.56 0.25
CA ARG A 195 12.22 -16.71 1.08
C ARG A 195 12.47 -18.17 1.48
N SER A 196 11.40 -18.94 1.56
CA SER A 196 11.42 -20.36 1.92
C SER A 196 10.17 -21.08 1.41
N ALA A 197 10.09 -22.37 1.60
CA ALA A 197 8.89 -23.17 1.35
C ALA A 197 7.83 -23.05 2.47
N ASN A 198 8.12 -22.34 3.55
CA ASN A 198 7.17 -22.13 4.64
C ASN A 198 6.14 -21.05 4.25
N PRO A 199 4.82 -21.38 4.19
CA PRO A 199 3.78 -20.43 3.80
C PRO A 199 3.54 -19.29 4.81
N LEU A 200 4.14 -19.34 6.00
CA LEU A 200 4.06 -18.27 7.00
C LEU A 200 5.17 -17.24 6.85
N ASP A 201 6.20 -17.54 6.09
CA ASP A 201 7.29 -16.60 5.86
C ASP A 201 6.86 -15.53 4.86
N MET A 202 7.07 -14.28 5.21
CA MET A 202 6.81 -13.17 4.30
C MET A 202 7.73 -13.26 3.09
N PRO A 203 7.22 -13.07 1.87
CA PRO A 203 8.04 -13.08 0.67
C PRO A 203 9.03 -11.90 0.66
N ALA A 204 10.09 -12.02 -0.12
CA ALA A 204 10.95 -10.91 -0.47
C ALA A 204 10.23 -10.04 -1.50
N ILE A 205 9.98 -8.79 -1.14
CA ILE A 205 9.31 -7.80 -1.99
C ILE A 205 10.36 -6.77 -2.37
N ASP A 206 10.64 -6.66 -3.65
CA ASP A 206 11.57 -5.68 -4.21
C ASP A 206 10.86 -4.88 -5.32
N PRO A 207 10.32 -3.69 -5.03
CA PRO A 207 9.64 -2.87 -6.01
C PRO A 207 10.56 -2.30 -7.08
N ARG A 208 11.88 -2.23 -6.83
CA ARG A 208 12.88 -1.59 -7.68
C ARG A 208 12.51 -0.16 -8.06
N PHE A 209 12.03 0.59 -7.08
CA PHE A 209 11.71 2.00 -7.29
C PHE A 209 12.85 2.75 -7.96
N LEU A 210 12.51 3.63 -8.92
CA LEU A 210 13.46 4.47 -9.65
C LEU A 210 14.53 3.68 -10.43
N SER A 211 14.30 2.41 -10.74
CA SER A 211 15.20 1.64 -11.61
C SER A 211 15.11 2.05 -13.07
N ASP A 212 14.04 2.73 -13.49
CA ASP A 212 13.92 3.43 -14.76
C ASP A 212 14.16 4.92 -14.52
N GLU A 213 15.12 5.51 -15.21
CA GLU A 213 15.51 6.91 -15.05
C GLU A 213 14.34 7.89 -15.31
N SER A 214 13.44 7.53 -16.21
CA SER A 214 12.27 8.36 -16.49
C SER A 214 11.33 8.51 -15.31
N ASP A 215 11.29 7.53 -14.39
CA ASP A 215 10.51 7.63 -13.15
C ASP A 215 11.12 8.66 -12.19
N PHE A 216 12.45 8.72 -12.12
CA PHE A 216 13.15 9.72 -11.33
C PHE A 216 12.87 11.15 -11.85
N VAL A 217 13.00 11.35 -13.16
CA VAL A 217 12.74 12.65 -13.80
C VAL A 217 11.26 13.06 -13.61
N SER A 218 10.33 12.11 -13.79
CA SER A 218 8.91 12.37 -13.56
C SER A 218 8.62 12.74 -12.10
N MET A 219 9.20 12.03 -11.13
CA MET A 219 9.03 12.35 -9.70
C MET A 219 9.60 13.73 -9.33
N GLN A 220 10.76 14.12 -9.87
CA GLN A 220 11.31 15.45 -9.66
C GLN A 220 10.35 16.53 -10.14
N GLU A 221 9.78 16.38 -11.33
CA GLU A 221 8.83 17.34 -11.88
C GLU A 221 7.52 17.37 -11.05
N GLY A 222 6.99 16.22 -10.65
CA GLY A 222 5.80 16.16 -9.79
C GLY A 222 6.01 16.85 -8.44
N VAL A 223 7.20 16.65 -7.82
CA VAL A 223 7.57 17.31 -6.56
C VAL A 223 7.74 18.81 -6.76
N ARG A 224 8.36 19.25 -7.86
CA ARG A 224 8.51 20.67 -8.19
C ARG A 224 7.14 21.35 -8.29
N GLN A 225 6.21 20.77 -9.04
CA GLN A 225 4.85 21.31 -9.15
C GLN A 225 4.09 21.27 -7.83
N MET A 226 4.31 20.26 -7.00
CA MET A 226 3.75 20.24 -5.64
C MET A 226 4.30 21.38 -4.78
N CYS A 227 5.58 21.73 -4.91
CA CYS A 227 6.15 22.90 -4.25
C CYS A 227 5.48 24.19 -4.71
N ASP A 228 5.22 24.34 -6.01
CA ASP A 228 4.51 25.50 -6.56
C ASP A 228 3.10 25.64 -5.96
N ILE A 229 2.41 24.52 -5.69
CA ILE A 229 1.12 24.50 -5.00
C ILE A 229 1.26 24.93 -3.54
N ILE A 230 2.27 24.43 -2.84
CA ILE A 230 2.55 24.79 -1.43
C ILE A 230 2.86 26.28 -1.29
N ASP A 231 3.54 26.86 -2.27
CA ASP A 231 3.94 28.25 -2.25
C ASP A 231 2.81 29.23 -2.63
N GLN A 232 1.62 28.74 -2.95
CA GLN A 232 0.46 29.60 -3.19
C GLN A 232 0.00 30.33 -1.91
N PRO A 233 -0.44 31.60 -2.01
CA PRO A 233 -0.80 32.43 -0.85
C PRO A 233 -1.84 31.81 0.08
N ALA A 234 -2.74 30.97 -0.46
CA ALA A 234 -3.76 30.30 0.31
C ALA A 234 -3.18 29.32 1.33
N LEU A 235 -2.14 28.55 0.95
CA LEU A 235 -1.46 27.59 1.82
C LEU A 235 -0.40 28.25 2.69
N GLN A 236 0.32 29.25 2.19
CA GLN A 236 1.36 29.97 2.92
C GLN A 236 0.86 30.57 4.24
N LYS A 237 -0.39 31.01 4.31
CA LYS A 237 -1.03 31.51 5.54
C LYS A 237 -1.11 30.45 6.64
N LEU A 238 -1.14 29.18 6.27
CA LEU A 238 -1.26 28.04 7.19
C LEU A 238 0.10 27.44 7.56
N ILE A 239 1.17 27.86 6.89
CA ILE A 239 2.51 27.28 7.05
C ILE A 239 3.35 28.21 7.93
N LYS A 240 3.95 27.65 8.99
CA LYS A 240 4.96 28.32 9.81
C LYS A 240 6.37 28.07 9.27
N ARG A 241 6.67 26.81 8.93
CA ARG A 241 7.95 26.41 8.31
C ARG A 241 7.83 25.06 7.58
N LYS A 242 8.71 24.82 6.60
CA LYS A 242 8.97 23.50 6.02
C LYS A 242 9.84 22.71 7.02
N LEU A 243 9.48 21.44 7.29
CA LEU A 243 10.23 20.62 8.27
C LEU A 243 11.40 19.87 7.64
N ASP A 244 11.39 19.74 6.30
CA ASP A 244 12.44 19.08 5.53
C ASP A 244 13.04 20.07 4.49
N PRO A 245 13.65 21.18 4.92
CA PRO A 245 14.05 22.25 4.01
C PRO A 245 15.15 21.81 3.01
N ASP A 246 15.98 20.84 3.41
CA ASP A 246 17.09 20.37 2.58
C ASP A 246 16.68 19.30 1.54
N ALA A 247 15.52 18.67 1.73
CA ALA A 247 15.01 17.66 0.80
C ALA A 247 14.64 18.21 -0.59
N PHE A 248 14.58 19.54 -0.73
CA PHE A 248 14.11 20.25 -1.94
C PHE A 248 15.13 21.25 -2.47
N LYS A 249 16.35 21.22 -1.97
CA LYS A 249 17.45 21.99 -2.56
C LYS A 249 17.91 21.28 -3.83
N SER A 250 18.08 22.02 -4.90
CA SER A 250 18.75 21.52 -6.09
C SER A 250 20.15 21.03 -5.71
N PRO A 251 20.66 19.94 -6.32
CA PRO A 251 22.03 19.50 -6.14
C PRO A 251 23.08 20.59 -6.48
N GLU A 252 22.66 21.67 -7.14
CA GLU A 252 23.51 22.78 -7.60
C GLU A 252 23.40 24.01 -6.72
N SER A 253 22.71 23.97 -5.58
CA SER A 253 22.56 25.11 -4.66
C SER A 253 23.24 24.88 -3.31
#